data_cf455640334cc099b07c850b557187ca
#
_entry.id   cf455640334cc099b07c850b557187ca
#
_cell.length_a   1.000
_cell.length_b   1.000
_cell.length_c   1.000
_cell.angle_alpha   90.00
_cell.angle_beta   90.00
_cell.angle_gamma   90.00
#
_symmetry.space_group_name_H-M   'P 1'
#
loop_
_entity.id
_entity.type
_entity.pdbx_description
1 polymer ?
#
loop_
_entity_poly.entity_id
_entity_poly.type
_entity_poly.pdbx_seq_one_letter_code
_entity_poly.pdbx_strand_id
1 'polypeptide(L)'
;MSITKSLVEKMGGTISFKSEQGVGTTFYIELPFQIDHNIKHEELKTKEIKKASIKGVNVLLAEDNELNMEIAEFVLESAGANVIKAYNGKEALEIFKESKQGEIDIILMDVMMPVMDGLEAARYIRWSNKENARDIPIIAMTANAFTEDRRRVLEAGMNEHLAKPLESEVLIKTIANYCGKIDHFK
;
A
#
# COMPACT_ATOMS: atom_id res chain seq x y z
N MET A 1 -13.16 -21.34 -14.68
CA MET A 1 -13.00 -21.06 -16.13
C MET A 1 -14.19 -20.32 -16.74
N SER A 2 -15.42 -20.48 -16.28
CA SER A 2 -16.60 -19.84 -16.91
C SER A 2 -16.57 -18.31 -16.85
N ILE A 3 -16.18 -17.69 -15.72
CA ILE A 3 -16.14 -16.22 -15.54
C ILE A 3 -15.08 -15.59 -16.43
N THR A 4 -13.86 -16.10 -16.40
CA THR A 4 -12.74 -15.58 -17.22
C THR A 4 -13.06 -15.68 -18.73
N LYS A 5 -13.61 -16.81 -19.16
CA LYS A 5 -14.03 -16.99 -20.54
C LYS A 5 -15.10 -15.99 -20.96
N SER A 6 -16.15 -15.82 -20.12
CA SER A 6 -17.21 -14.85 -20.38
C SER A 6 -16.73 -13.40 -20.45
N LEU A 7 -15.73 -13.03 -19.61
CA LEU A 7 -15.13 -11.69 -19.67
C LEU A 7 -14.34 -11.47 -20.94
N VAL A 8 -13.47 -12.42 -21.33
CA VAL A 8 -12.68 -12.35 -22.56
C VAL A 8 -13.59 -12.26 -23.80
N GLU A 9 -14.63 -13.08 -23.87
CA GLU A 9 -15.61 -13.06 -24.96
C GLU A 9 -16.41 -11.74 -25.01
N LYS A 10 -16.81 -11.17 -23.85
CA LYS A 10 -17.45 -9.85 -23.78
C LYS A 10 -16.54 -8.72 -24.25
N MET A 11 -15.23 -8.87 -24.09
CA MET A 11 -14.23 -7.94 -24.61
C MET A 11 -13.89 -8.19 -26.10
N GLY A 12 -14.58 -9.11 -26.77
CA GLY A 12 -14.37 -9.46 -28.18
C GLY A 12 -13.12 -10.31 -28.43
N GLY A 13 -12.57 -10.92 -27.38
CA GLY A 13 -11.36 -11.72 -27.46
C GLY A 13 -11.61 -13.23 -27.46
N THR A 14 -10.54 -14.00 -27.46
CA THR A 14 -10.53 -15.46 -27.39
C THR A 14 -9.64 -15.96 -26.25
N ILE A 15 -10.00 -17.10 -25.67
CA ILE A 15 -9.19 -17.79 -24.67
C ILE A 15 -9.06 -19.27 -25.02
N SER A 16 -7.85 -19.78 -25.01
CA SER A 16 -7.54 -21.19 -25.18
C SER A 16 -6.49 -21.64 -24.17
N PHE A 17 -6.27 -22.94 -24.05
CA PHE A 17 -5.22 -23.46 -23.17
C PHE A 17 -4.62 -24.75 -23.70
N LYS A 18 -3.39 -25.04 -23.30
CA LYS A 18 -2.71 -26.33 -23.43
C LYS A 18 -2.35 -26.83 -22.05
N SER A 19 -2.64 -28.08 -21.76
CA SER A 19 -2.36 -28.69 -20.46
C SER A 19 -1.78 -30.07 -20.64
N GLU A 20 -0.73 -30.37 -19.87
CA GLU A 20 -0.11 -31.68 -19.81
C GLU A 20 0.06 -32.09 -18.35
N GLN A 21 -0.43 -33.27 -18.01
CA GLN A 21 -0.41 -33.76 -16.64
C GLN A 21 1.04 -33.94 -16.14
N GLY A 22 1.36 -33.34 -14.98
CA GLY A 22 2.71 -33.35 -14.41
C GLY A 22 3.66 -32.29 -14.98
N VAL A 23 3.28 -31.58 -16.03
CA VAL A 23 4.08 -30.50 -16.65
C VAL A 23 3.49 -29.11 -16.34
N GLY A 24 2.16 -28.97 -16.50
CA GLY A 24 1.48 -27.72 -16.21
C GLY A 24 0.44 -27.33 -17.25
N THR A 25 -0.08 -26.09 -17.11
CA THR A 25 -1.10 -25.53 -18.01
C THR A 25 -0.69 -24.14 -18.47
N THR A 26 -0.75 -23.91 -19.78
CA THR A 26 -0.52 -22.59 -20.39
C THR A 26 -1.83 -22.08 -20.97
N PHE A 27 -2.23 -20.86 -20.59
CA PHE A 27 -3.40 -20.16 -21.13
C PHE A 27 -2.96 -19.13 -22.17
N TYR A 28 -3.69 -19.07 -23.28
CA TYR A 28 -3.53 -18.08 -24.33
C TYR A 28 -4.79 -17.21 -24.33
N ILE A 29 -4.61 -15.89 -24.18
CA ILE A 29 -5.69 -14.91 -24.21
C ILE A 29 -5.34 -13.87 -25.26
N GLU A 30 -6.23 -13.69 -26.23
CA GLU A 30 -6.12 -12.69 -27.29
C GLU A 30 -7.26 -11.68 -27.12
N LEU A 31 -6.94 -10.39 -27.02
CA LEU A 31 -7.90 -9.32 -26.89
C LEU A 31 -7.66 -8.27 -27.97
N PRO A 32 -8.71 -7.86 -28.73
CA PRO A 32 -8.60 -6.76 -29.67
C PRO A 32 -8.62 -5.43 -28.89
N PHE A 33 -7.62 -4.59 -29.14
CA PHE A 33 -7.60 -3.20 -28.65
C PHE A 33 -7.59 -2.24 -29.84
N GLN A 34 -8.39 -1.19 -29.74
CA GLN A 34 -8.30 -0.08 -30.68
C GLN A 34 -7.10 0.78 -30.30
N ILE A 35 -6.25 1.08 -31.30
CA ILE A 35 -5.16 2.03 -31.10
C ILE A 35 -5.77 3.43 -31.14
N ASP A 36 -5.68 4.16 -30.03
CA ASP A 36 -6.04 5.57 -30.00
C ASP A 36 -4.94 6.40 -30.69
N HIS A 37 -5.18 6.77 -31.94
CA HIS A 37 -4.28 7.64 -32.69
C HIS A 37 -4.37 9.14 -32.26
N ASN A 38 -5.31 9.49 -31.40
CA ASN A 38 -5.51 10.85 -30.89
C ASN A 38 -4.88 11.07 -29.52
N ILE A 39 -4.06 10.14 -29.04
CA ILE A 39 -3.20 10.46 -27.91
C ILE A 39 -2.32 11.63 -28.38
N LYS A 40 -2.83 12.86 -28.25
CA LYS A 40 -1.93 13.96 -27.99
C LYS A 40 -1.11 13.45 -26.79
N HIS A 41 0.16 13.17 -27.04
CA HIS A 41 1.13 13.27 -25.96
C HIS A 41 0.88 14.69 -25.41
N GLU A 42 -0.06 14.85 -24.48
CA GLU A 42 0.16 15.87 -23.48
C GLU A 42 1.57 15.46 -23.00
N GLU A 43 2.56 16.18 -23.56
CA GLU A 43 3.80 16.33 -22.86
C GLU A 43 3.32 16.53 -21.44
N LEU A 44 3.45 15.48 -20.64
CA LEU A 44 3.38 15.61 -19.21
C LEU A 44 4.33 16.78 -18.99
N LYS A 45 3.75 18.01 -19.01
CA LYS A 45 4.42 19.14 -18.44
C LYS A 45 4.77 18.57 -17.11
N THR A 46 6.00 18.14 -17.01
CA THR A 46 6.68 17.96 -15.77
C THR A 46 6.57 19.32 -15.09
N LYS A 47 5.36 19.62 -14.56
CA LYS A 47 5.32 20.42 -13.36
C LYS A 47 6.37 19.70 -12.55
N GLU A 48 7.48 20.39 -12.29
CA GLU A 48 8.43 19.94 -11.27
C GLU A 48 7.57 19.53 -10.08
N ILE A 49 7.18 18.26 -10.08
CA ILE A 49 6.58 17.63 -8.93
C ILE A 49 7.76 17.68 -7.99
N LYS A 50 7.71 18.66 -7.07
CA LYS A 50 8.63 18.71 -5.94
C LYS A 50 8.71 17.27 -5.48
N LYS A 51 9.85 16.61 -5.77
CA LYS A 51 9.99 15.18 -5.52
C LYS A 51 9.74 15.00 -4.04
N ALA A 52 8.59 14.44 -3.72
CA ALA A 52 8.27 14.11 -2.34
C ALA A 52 9.41 13.21 -1.85
N SER A 53 10.13 13.66 -0.84
CA SER A 53 11.26 12.92 -0.29
C SER A 53 10.85 12.36 1.07
N ILE A 54 11.07 11.06 1.24
CA ILE A 54 10.88 10.38 2.53
C ILE A 54 12.22 9.94 3.13
N LYS A 55 13.31 10.59 2.68
CA LYS A 55 14.66 10.25 3.15
C LYS A 55 14.79 10.40 4.67
N GLY A 56 15.19 9.31 5.32
CA GLY A 56 15.38 9.24 6.77
C GLY A 56 14.07 9.24 7.56
N VAL A 57 12.92 8.97 6.92
CA VAL A 57 11.66 8.69 7.62
C VAL A 57 11.70 7.27 8.15
N ASN A 58 11.37 7.08 9.41
CA ASN A 58 11.28 5.76 10.04
C ASN A 58 9.85 5.23 9.91
N VAL A 59 9.66 4.21 9.12
CA VAL A 59 8.37 3.61 8.79
C VAL A 59 8.22 2.28 9.52
N LEU A 60 7.20 2.14 10.36
CA LEU A 60 6.76 0.83 10.85
C LEU A 60 5.80 0.23 9.82
N LEU A 61 6.23 -0.83 9.13
CA LEU A 61 5.48 -1.52 8.10
C LEU A 61 4.92 -2.83 8.66
N ALA A 62 3.59 -2.95 8.74
CA ALA A 62 2.89 -4.15 9.18
C ALA A 62 2.17 -4.82 8.00
N GLU A 63 2.60 -6.01 7.64
CA GLU A 63 2.11 -6.82 6.51
C GLU A 63 2.39 -8.29 6.80
N ASP A 64 1.43 -9.17 6.62
CA ASP A 64 1.58 -10.61 6.91
C ASP A 64 2.07 -11.43 5.71
N ASN A 65 1.94 -10.90 4.51
CA ASN A 65 2.39 -11.56 3.29
C ASN A 65 3.85 -11.15 2.98
N GLU A 66 4.77 -12.13 3.01
CA GLU A 66 6.20 -11.91 2.79
C GLU A 66 6.50 -11.18 1.48
N LEU A 67 5.83 -11.55 0.37
CA LEU A 67 6.06 -10.91 -0.93
C LEU A 67 5.60 -9.43 -0.93
N ASN A 68 4.45 -9.13 -0.33
CA ASN A 68 3.99 -7.75 -0.20
C ASN A 68 4.92 -6.93 0.70
N MET A 69 5.41 -7.55 1.80
CA MET A 69 6.39 -6.95 2.70
C MET A 69 7.65 -6.56 1.95
N GLU A 70 8.26 -7.50 1.19
CA GLU A 70 9.47 -7.25 0.40
C GLU A 70 9.28 -6.15 -0.65
N ILE A 71 8.14 -6.16 -1.35
CA ILE A 71 7.83 -5.13 -2.36
C ILE A 71 7.71 -3.74 -1.72
N ALA A 72 6.96 -3.64 -0.62
CA ALA A 72 6.77 -2.37 0.08
C ALA A 72 8.09 -1.86 0.70
N GLU A 73 8.86 -2.74 1.36
CA GLU A 73 10.19 -2.46 1.89
C GLU A 73 11.12 -1.91 0.79
N PHE A 74 11.22 -2.61 -0.33
CA PHE A 74 12.05 -2.18 -1.47
C PHE A 74 11.68 -0.77 -1.98
N VAL A 75 10.39 -0.48 -2.10
CA VAL A 75 9.91 0.85 -2.55
C VAL A 75 10.28 1.93 -1.54
N LEU A 76 10.08 1.67 -0.25
CA LEU A 76 10.35 2.62 0.83
C LEU A 76 11.85 2.89 0.98
N GLU A 77 12.67 1.85 1.02
CA GLU A 77 14.13 1.96 1.13
C GLU A 77 14.76 2.63 -0.10
N SER A 78 14.26 2.31 -1.31
CA SER A 78 14.69 2.97 -2.55
C SER A 78 14.40 4.48 -2.54
N ALA A 79 13.38 4.91 -1.81
CA ALA A 79 13.05 6.32 -1.58
C ALA A 79 13.76 6.93 -0.37
N GLY A 80 14.63 6.15 0.31
CA GLY A 80 15.48 6.57 1.41
C GLY A 80 14.86 6.53 2.80
N ALA A 81 13.76 5.84 3.00
CA ALA A 81 13.18 5.59 4.32
C ALA A 81 13.91 4.44 5.04
N ASN A 82 13.78 4.41 6.37
CA ASN A 82 14.18 3.26 7.18
C ASN A 82 12.92 2.45 7.49
N VAL A 83 12.96 1.13 7.32
CA VAL A 83 11.80 0.26 7.52
C VAL A 83 11.99 -0.62 8.74
N ILE A 84 10.98 -0.64 9.62
CA ILE A 84 10.84 -1.56 10.75
C ILE A 84 9.68 -2.47 10.42
N LYS A 85 9.90 -3.79 10.40
CA LYS A 85 8.90 -4.77 9.96
C LYS A 85 8.11 -5.37 11.13
N ALA A 86 6.81 -5.59 10.90
CA ALA A 86 5.93 -6.37 11.75
C ALA A 86 5.06 -7.28 10.87
N TYR A 87 4.85 -8.52 11.27
CA TYR A 87 4.16 -9.52 10.46
C TYR A 87 2.69 -9.75 10.88
N ASN A 88 2.23 -8.96 11.83
CA ASN A 88 0.83 -8.90 12.27
C ASN A 88 0.60 -7.66 13.13
N GLY A 89 -0.67 -7.35 13.43
CA GLY A 89 -1.03 -6.18 14.22
C GLY A 89 -0.52 -6.21 15.67
N LYS A 90 -0.36 -7.42 16.26
CA LYS A 90 0.17 -7.55 17.61
C LYS A 90 1.64 -7.17 17.68
N GLU A 91 2.46 -7.66 16.76
CA GLU A 91 3.87 -7.26 16.65
C GLU A 91 4.01 -5.75 16.41
N ALA A 92 3.20 -5.17 15.50
CA ALA A 92 3.21 -3.74 15.24
C ALA A 92 2.91 -2.93 16.52
N LEU A 93 1.94 -3.36 17.31
CA LEU A 93 1.59 -2.75 18.59
C LEU A 93 2.73 -2.86 19.63
N GLU A 94 3.38 -4.03 19.72
CA GLU A 94 4.48 -4.28 20.66
C GLU A 94 5.69 -3.41 20.26
N ILE A 95 6.10 -3.43 19.00
CA ILE A 95 7.20 -2.61 18.47
C ILE A 95 6.90 -1.12 18.73
N PHE A 96 5.69 -0.66 18.45
CA PHE A 96 5.31 0.73 18.71
C PHE A 96 5.41 1.07 20.19
N LYS A 97 4.94 0.22 21.12
CA LYS A 97 5.00 0.45 22.55
C LYS A 97 6.43 0.51 23.10
N GLU A 98 7.32 -0.35 22.59
CA GLU A 98 8.70 -0.45 23.03
C GLU A 98 9.60 0.64 22.40
N SER A 99 9.23 1.20 21.23
CA SER A 99 10.03 2.23 20.56
C SER A 99 10.17 3.49 21.41
N LYS A 100 11.25 4.22 21.27
CA LYS A 100 11.43 5.54 21.85
C LYS A 100 10.73 6.60 20.99
N GLN A 101 10.52 7.77 21.56
CA GLN A 101 9.98 8.90 20.81
C GLN A 101 10.91 9.27 19.64
N GLY A 102 10.36 9.38 18.43
CA GLY A 102 11.11 9.66 17.21
C GLY A 102 11.77 8.44 16.54
N GLU A 103 11.65 7.24 17.10
CA GLU A 103 12.10 6.01 16.43
C GLU A 103 11.11 5.52 15.36
N ILE A 104 9.86 5.98 15.41
CA ILE A 104 8.83 5.70 14.40
C ILE A 104 8.16 7.03 14.06
N ASP A 105 8.18 7.40 12.78
CA ASP A 105 7.56 8.63 12.27
C ASP A 105 6.15 8.36 11.72
N ILE A 106 5.91 7.17 11.18
CA ILE A 106 4.65 6.77 10.54
C ILE A 106 4.48 5.25 10.56
N ILE A 107 3.23 4.81 10.58
CA ILE A 107 2.88 3.39 10.54
C ILE A 107 2.10 3.12 9.26
N LEU A 108 2.56 2.16 8.46
CA LEU A 108 1.81 1.54 7.36
C LEU A 108 1.25 0.22 7.86
N MET A 109 -0.06 0.07 7.84
CA MET A 109 -0.74 -1.04 8.49
C MET A 109 -1.68 -1.75 7.53
N ASP A 110 -1.39 -3.01 7.18
CA ASP A 110 -2.39 -3.83 6.50
C ASP A 110 -3.62 -3.99 7.39
N VAL A 111 -4.79 -3.86 6.79
CA VAL A 111 -6.06 -4.03 7.50
C VAL A 111 -6.32 -5.51 7.82
N MET A 112 -5.95 -6.41 6.89
CA MET A 112 -6.27 -7.83 6.99
C MET A 112 -5.05 -8.66 7.34
N MET A 113 -4.81 -8.89 8.63
CA MET A 113 -3.70 -9.70 9.12
C MET A 113 -4.20 -10.75 10.13
N PRO A 114 -3.52 -11.91 10.25
CA PRO A 114 -3.79 -12.90 11.29
C PRO A 114 -3.37 -12.39 12.67
N VAL A 115 -3.79 -13.10 13.73
CA VAL A 115 -3.49 -12.85 15.15
C VAL A 115 -4.17 -11.58 15.69
N MET A 116 -3.93 -10.44 15.06
CA MET A 116 -4.55 -9.14 15.32
C MET A 116 -4.64 -8.37 14.01
N ASP A 117 -5.84 -7.95 13.64
CA ASP A 117 -6.05 -7.15 12.44
C ASP A 117 -5.55 -5.71 12.61
N GLY A 118 -5.37 -5.01 11.49
CA GLY A 118 -4.81 -3.66 11.52
C GLY A 118 -5.73 -2.63 12.17
N LEU A 119 -7.05 -2.80 12.08
CA LEU A 119 -8.02 -1.89 12.73
C LEU A 119 -7.96 -2.03 14.25
N GLU A 120 -7.85 -3.26 14.73
CA GLU A 120 -7.71 -3.56 16.15
C GLU A 120 -6.36 -3.01 16.68
N ALA A 121 -5.28 -3.27 15.96
CA ALA A 121 -3.95 -2.75 16.29
C ALA A 121 -3.93 -1.22 16.37
N ALA A 122 -4.55 -0.53 15.41
CA ALA A 122 -4.65 0.92 15.43
C ALA A 122 -5.40 1.45 16.67
N ARG A 123 -6.52 0.82 17.03
CA ARG A 123 -7.24 1.20 18.26
C ARG A 123 -6.37 1.05 19.50
N TYR A 124 -5.67 -0.06 19.66
CA TYR A 124 -4.77 -0.27 20.80
C TYR A 124 -3.58 0.68 20.79
N ILE A 125 -3.03 1.04 19.64
CA ILE A 125 -2.01 2.07 19.51
C ILE A 125 -2.57 3.41 20.05
N ARG A 126 -3.75 3.83 19.59
CA ARG A 126 -4.40 5.09 20.00
C ARG A 126 -4.75 5.13 21.50
N TRP A 127 -5.06 3.99 22.09
CA TRP A 127 -5.38 3.88 23.53
C TRP A 127 -4.15 3.65 24.40
N SER A 128 -2.99 3.44 23.81
CA SER A 128 -1.78 3.26 24.61
C SER A 128 -1.39 4.55 25.34
N ASN A 129 -0.68 4.42 26.46
CA ASN A 129 -0.20 5.55 27.26
C ASN A 129 1.05 6.22 26.67
N LYS A 130 1.40 5.94 25.42
CA LYS A 130 2.55 6.52 24.77
C LYS A 130 2.27 7.97 24.33
N GLU A 131 3.23 8.86 24.52
CA GLU A 131 3.06 10.30 24.29
C GLU A 131 2.58 10.63 22.87
N ASN A 132 3.16 9.97 21.86
CA ASN A 132 2.80 10.17 20.45
C ASN A 132 1.68 9.26 19.94
N ALA A 133 1.05 8.46 20.81
CA ALA A 133 0.04 7.48 20.40
C ALA A 133 -1.17 8.08 19.68
N ARG A 134 -1.53 9.32 20.03
CA ARG A 134 -2.67 10.02 19.42
C ARG A 134 -2.34 10.68 18.09
N ASP A 135 -1.08 11.07 17.91
CA ASP A 135 -0.65 11.94 16.82
C ASP A 135 0.13 11.20 15.72
N ILE A 136 0.74 10.02 16.02
CA ILE A 136 1.47 9.25 15.02
C ILE A 136 0.59 8.91 13.83
N PRO A 137 0.99 9.25 12.60
CA PRO A 137 0.20 8.89 11.43
C PRO A 137 0.13 7.36 11.26
N ILE A 138 -1.08 6.84 11.07
CA ILE A 138 -1.34 5.44 10.74
C ILE A 138 -2.08 5.42 9.42
N ILE A 139 -1.45 4.82 8.41
CA ILE A 139 -1.99 4.69 7.05
C ILE A 139 -2.40 3.24 6.83
N ALA A 140 -3.67 3.01 6.56
CA ALA A 140 -4.18 1.68 6.26
C ALA A 140 -3.75 1.25 4.85
N MET A 141 -3.34 0.00 4.69
CA MET A 141 -3.21 -0.67 3.40
C MET A 141 -4.37 -1.66 3.25
N THR A 142 -5.19 -1.52 2.21
CA THR A 142 -6.42 -2.31 2.05
C THR A 142 -6.56 -2.87 0.64
N ALA A 143 -7.08 -4.09 0.51
CA ALA A 143 -7.42 -4.67 -0.78
C ALA A 143 -8.64 -3.98 -1.43
N ASN A 144 -9.39 -3.18 -0.69
CA ASN A 144 -10.65 -2.60 -1.14
C ASN A 144 -10.70 -1.09 -0.85
N ALA A 145 -10.91 -0.29 -1.89
CA ALA A 145 -10.94 1.17 -1.78
C ALA A 145 -12.38 1.74 -1.63
N PHE A 146 -13.37 0.90 -1.27
CA PHE A 146 -14.75 1.35 -1.18
C PHE A 146 -15.03 2.20 0.07
N THR A 147 -16.05 3.05 -0.03
CA THR A 147 -16.43 4.05 0.98
C THR A 147 -16.69 3.48 2.38
N GLU A 148 -17.17 2.24 2.48
CA GLU A 148 -17.40 1.58 3.79
C GLU A 148 -16.10 1.25 4.51
N ASP A 149 -15.08 0.81 3.80
CA ASP A 149 -13.76 0.50 4.37
C ASP A 149 -13.07 1.78 4.86
N ARG A 150 -13.21 2.88 4.11
CA ARG A 150 -12.68 4.18 4.56
C ARG A 150 -13.26 4.63 5.90
N ARG A 151 -14.57 4.46 6.09
CA ARG A 151 -15.21 4.82 7.36
C ARG A 151 -14.65 4.00 8.52
N ARG A 152 -14.53 2.68 8.35
CA ARG A 152 -13.98 1.77 9.37
C ARG A 152 -12.54 2.12 9.75
N VAL A 153 -11.72 2.48 8.77
CA VAL A 153 -10.33 2.91 8.94
C VAL A 153 -10.27 4.17 9.81
N LEU A 154 -11.07 5.18 9.50
CA LEU A 154 -11.13 6.42 10.28
C LEU A 154 -11.70 6.21 11.70
N GLU A 155 -12.75 5.38 11.86
CA GLU A 155 -13.33 5.01 13.17
C GLU A 155 -12.33 4.22 14.04
N ALA A 156 -11.38 3.51 13.44
CA ALA A 156 -10.29 2.86 14.15
C ALA A 156 -9.16 3.83 14.58
N GLY A 157 -9.24 5.11 14.18
CA GLY A 157 -8.25 6.13 14.49
C GLY A 157 -7.08 6.18 13.51
N MET A 158 -7.18 5.55 12.35
CA MET A 158 -6.20 5.72 11.27
C MET A 158 -6.43 7.04 10.53
N ASN A 159 -5.40 7.55 9.86
CA ASN A 159 -5.41 8.86 9.23
C ASN A 159 -5.81 8.84 7.75
N GLU A 160 -5.41 7.78 7.04
CA GLU A 160 -5.62 7.65 5.60
C GLU A 160 -5.66 6.17 5.21
N HIS A 161 -6.02 5.87 3.98
CA HIS A 161 -5.95 4.52 3.42
C HIS A 161 -5.33 4.52 2.03
N LEU A 162 -4.61 3.47 1.71
CA LEU A 162 -4.02 3.17 0.40
C LEU A 162 -4.56 1.84 -0.10
N ALA A 163 -5.01 1.81 -1.35
CA ALA A 163 -5.44 0.58 -1.99
C ALA A 163 -4.24 -0.28 -2.41
N LYS A 164 -4.33 -1.58 -2.21
CA LYS A 164 -3.40 -2.56 -2.80
C LYS A 164 -3.86 -2.90 -4.24
N PRO A 165 -2.94 -3.08 -5.22
CA PRO A 165 -1.49 -3.00 -5.08
C PRO A 165 -1.00 -1.57 -4.84
N LEU A 166 0.03 -1.42 -3.99
CA LEU A 166 0.57 -0.11 -3.63
C LEU A 166 1.30 0.53 -4.83
N GLU A 167 0.81 1.68 -5.26
CA GLU A 167 1.49 2.50 -6.26
C GLU A 167 2.60 3.31 -5.59
N SER A 168 3.85 3.13 -6.03
CA SER A 168 5.04 3.72 -5.40
C SER A 168 4.95 5.24 -5.25
N GLU A 169 4.47 5.96 -6.28
CA GLU A 169 4.34 7.42 -6.24
C GLU A 169 3.30 7.87 -5.21
N VAL A 170 2.16 7.16 -5.14
CA VAL A 170 1.08 7.46 -4.18
C VAL A 170 1.56 7.21 -2.76
N LEU A 171 2.22 6.08 -2.52
CA LEU A 171 2.78 5.70 -1.22
C LEU A 171 3.78 6.76 -0.72
N ILE A 172 4.79 7.10 -1.52
CA ILE A 172 5.82 8.08 -1.17
C ILE A 172 5.23 9.45 -0.90
N LYS A 173 4.29 9.90 -1.76
CA LYS A 173 3.60 11.17 -1.60
C LYS A 173 2.76 11.22 -0.32
N THR A 174 2.05 10.15 -0.01
CA THR A 174 1.26 10.06 1.21
C THR A 174 2.15 10.16 2.44
N ILE A 175 3.24 9.39 2.51
CA ILE A 175 4.18 9.45 3.64
C ILE A 175 4.78 10.86 3.78
N ALA A 176 5.23 11.47 2.68
CA ALA A 176 5.80 12.81 2.71
C ALA A 176 4.82 13.87 3.21
N ASN A 177 3.53 13.76 2.87
CA ASN A 177 2.50 14.66 3.35
C ASN A 177 2.30 14.58 4.88
N TYR A 178 2.36 13.38 5.44
CA TYR A 178 2.17 13.17 6.88
C TYR A 178 3.42 13.45 7.71
N CYS A 179 4.62 13.21 7.16
CA CYS A 179 5.89 13.43 7.87
C CYS A 179 6.46 14.83 7.71
N GLY A 180 5.77 15.75 6.99
CA GLY A 180 6.17 17.15 6.87
C GLY A 180 7.49 17.41 6.13
N LYS A 181 8.03 16.39 5.43
CA LYS A 181 9.28 16.52 4.66
C LYS A 181 9.01 16.91 3.20
N ILE A 182 8.13 17.91 2.99
CA ILE A 182 8.06 18.59 1.70
C ILE A 182 9.19 19.62 1.73
N ASP A 183 10.27 19.37 1.00
CA ASP A 183 11.35 20.33 0.82
C ASP A 183 10.79 21.63 0.24
N HIS A 184 10.60 22.62 1.09
CA HIS A 184 10.43 24.00 0.67
C HIS A 184 11.82 24.53 0.29
N PHE A 185 12.30 24.22 -0.91
CA PHE A 185 13.42 24.96 -1.46
C PHE A 185 13.00 26.44 -1.58
N LYS A 186 13.67 27.29 -0.78
CA LYS A 186 13.65 28.73 -0.94
C LYS A 186 14.37 29.13 -2.23
#